data_d96a0134eb812d58c9c33b85ea2f0673
#
_entry.id   d96a0134eb812d58c9c33b85ea2f0673
#
_cell.length_a   1.000
_cell.length_b   1.000
_cell.length_c   1.000
_cell.angle_alpha   90.00
_cell.angle_beta   90.00
_cell.angle_gamma   90.00
#
_symmetry.space_group_name_H-M   'P 1'
#
loop_
_entity.id
_entity.type
_entity.pdbx_description
1 polymer ?
#
loop_
_entity_poly.entity_id
_entity_poly.type
_entity_poly.pdbx_seq_one_letter_code
_entity_poly.pdbx_strand_id
1 'polypeptide(L)'
;GATDLWVYDLSRDAASRLTFEEGGEDWPVWSSDGRFLYYASDRRNDGTIFRRASDGTGAPEEIATTPQGIWPLAASHDDRWLAIGSVGGSTSTDIQRFDLATRAITPLVETPFLDQDPAISPDDRWIAYASEQSGRWEIYVQALGGERGRWQVSNEGGQRPRWRADGRELYFFIRPDRLMAVDVEPGA
;
A
#
# COMPACT_ATOMS: atom_id res chain seq x y z
N GLY A 1 -1.94 6.48 -22.82
CA GLY A 1 -0.79 5.69 -23.26
C GLY A 1 -0.44 4.70 -22.16
N ALA A 2 0.17 3.57 -22.52
CA ALA A 2 0.62 2.57 -21.54
C ALA A 2 1.67 3.20 -20.61
N THR A 3 1.58 2.92 -19.34
CA THR A 3 2.57 3.28 -18.30
C THR A 3 3.47 2.08 -18.05
N ASP A 4 4.77 2.33 -17.81
CA ASP A 4 5.73 1.28 -17.45
C ASP A 4 6.39 1.59 -16.11
N LEU A 5 6.83 0.53 -15.44
CA LEU A 5 7.60 0.65 -14.22
C LEU A 5 9.10 0.74 -14.53
N TRP A 6 9.75 1.64 -13.81
CA TRP A 6 11.20 1.83 -13.85
C TRP A 6 11.77 1.71 -12.44
N VAL A 7 12.93 1.09 -12.32
CA VAL A 7 13.71 1.04 -11.09
C VAL A 7 14.91 1.96 -11.23
N TYR A 8 15.09 2.85 -10.26
CA TYR A 8 16.24 3.73 -10.20
C TYR A 8 17.21 3.25 -9.11
N ASP A 9 18.43 2.90 -9.52
CA ASP A 9 19.51 2.52 -8.62
C ASP A 9 20.24 3.79 -8.13
N LEU A 10 20.02 4.15 -6.87
CA LEU A 10 20.62 5.33 -6.25
C LEU A 10 22.16 5.25 -6.14
N SER A 11 22.70 4.04 -6.09
CA SER A 11 24.15 3.86 -5.97
C SER A 11 24.91 4.04 -7.28
N ARG A 12 24.22 3.73 -8.39
CA ARG A 12 24.78 3.79 -9.75
C ARG A 12 24.28 4.98 -10.54
N ASP A 13 23.35 5.75 -9.98
CA ASP A 13 22.68 6.87 -10.67
C ASP A 13 22.09 6.44 -12.03
N ALA A 14 21.40 5.30 -12.05
CA ALA A 14 20.91 4.69 -13.27
C ALA A 14 19.46 4.20 -13.14
N ALA A 15 18.66 4.47 -14.17
CA ALA A 15 17.31 3.96 -14.32
C ALA A 15 17.27 2.75 -15.25
N SER A 16 16.52 1.73 -14.88
CA SER A 16 16.26 0.56 -15.70
C SER A 16 14.75 0.34 -15.82
N ARG A 17 14.28 0.13 -17.05
CA ARG A 17 12.89 -0.23 -17.29
C ARG A 17 12.65 -1.66 -16.78
N LEU A 18 11.62 -1.84 -15.95
CA LEU A 18 11.30 -3.11 -15.33
C LEU A 18 10.22 -3.87 -16.11
N THR A 19 9.22 -3.18 -16.66
CA THR A 19 8.10 -3.80 -17.38
C THR A 19 8.14 -3.46 -18.86
N PHE A 20 7.75 -4.41 -19.72
CA PHE A 20 7.85 -4.32 -21.19
C PHE A 20 6.59 -4.86 -21.88
N GLU A 21 5.63 -5.29 -21.12
CA GLU A 21 4.44 -5.96 -21.59
C GLU A 21 3.43 -4.93 -22.12
N GLU A 22 2.46 -5.42 -22.90
CA GLU A 22 1.35 -4.60 -23.35
C GLU A 22 0.41 -4.31 -22.16
N GLY A 23 -0.04 -3.05 -22.05
CA GLY A 23 -0.89 -2.56 -20.97
C GLY A 23 -0.22 -1.47 -20.15
N GLY A 24 -0.94 -0.94 -19.18
CA GLY A 24 -0.41 -0.01 -18.18
C GLY A 24 -0.04 -0.76 -16.90
N GLU A 25 1.12 -0.44 -16.34
CA GLU A 25 1.55 -0.93 -15.05
C GLU A 25 1.64 0.24 -14.08
N ASP A 26 0.91 0.11 -12.97
CA ASP A 26 0.78 1.13 -11.94
C ASP A 26 0.86 0.53 -10.53
N TRP A 27 0.89 1.38 -9.52
CA TRP A 27 0.85 1.01 -8.11
C TRP A 27 1.99 0.09 -7.66
N PRO A 28 3.28 0.45 -7.92
CA PRO A 28 4.40 -0.39 -7.50
C PRO A 28 4.54 -0.41 -5.98
N VAL A 29 4.71 -1.61 -5.44
CA VAL A 29 4.97 -1.89 -4.03
C VAL A 29 6.16 -2.83 -3.92
N TRP A 30 7.17 -2.45 -3.15
CA TRP A 30 8.32 -3.30 -2.88
C TRP A 30 7.97 -4.41 -1.89
N SER A 31 8.54 -5.61 -2.09
CA SER A 31 8.67 -6.58 -1.01
C SER A 31 9.59 -6.03 0.09
N SER A 32 9.42 -6.50 1.31
CA SER A 32 10.21 -6.08 2.46
C SER A 32 11.72 -6.27 2.26
N ASP A 33 12.10 -7.38 1.63
CA ASP A 33 13.50 -7.71 1.33
C ASP A 33 14.06 -7.00 0.07
N GLY A 34 13.24 -6.20 -0.62
CA GLY A 34 13.61 -5.47 -1.83
C GLY A 34 13.85 -6.31 -3.08
N ARG A 35 13.60 -7.62 -3.03
CA ARG A 35 13.87 -8.52 -4.17
C ARG A 35 12.77 -8.53 -5.21
N PHE A 36 11.57 -8.09 -4.85
CA PHE A 36 10.42 -8.10 -5.73
C PHE A 36 9.69 -6.77 -5.73
N LEU A 37 9.01 -6.48 -6.83
CA LEU A 37 7.94 -5.49 -6.91
C LEU A 37 6.63 -6.20 -7.19
N TYR A 38 5.60 -5.81 -6.42
CA TYR A 38 4.20 -6.07 -6.73
C TYR A 38 3.64 -4.85 -7.45
N TYR A 39 2.77 -5.05 -8.42
CA TYR A 39 2.18 -3.95 -9.18
C TYR A 39 0.85 -4.37 -9.79
N ALA A 40 0.00 -3.41 -10.11
CA ALA A 40 -1.21 -3.64 -10.88
C ALA A 40 -0.93 -3.53 -12.37
N SER A 41 -1.61 -4.34 -13.18
CA SER A 41 -1.60 -4.22 -14.63
C SER A 41 -3.01 -4.32 -15.19
N ASP A 42 -3.31 -3.49 -16.19
CA ASP A 42 -4.59 -3.46 -16.90
C ASP A 42 -4.63 -4.35 -18.14
N ARG A 43 -3.62 -5.22 -18.33
CA ARG A 43 -3.49 -6.12 -19.50
C ARG A 43 -4.76 -6.91 -19.82
N ARG A 44 -5.60 -7.15 -18.82
CA ARG A 44 -6.82 -7.93 -18.92
C ARG A 44 -8.10 -7.11 -18.66
N ASN A 45 -8.00 -5.79 -18.54
CA ASN A 45 -9.08 -4.86 -18.20
C ASN A 45 -9.74 -5.08 -16.82
N ASP A 46 -9.16 -5.89 -15.97
CA ASP A 46 -9.74 -6.33 -14.69
C ASP A 46 -8.86 -6.03 -13.47
N GLY A 47 -7.77 -5.26 -13.63
CA GLY A 47 -6.83 -4.96 -12.55
C GLY A 47 -6.31 -6.26 -11.90
N THR A 48 -5.14 -6.70 -12.35
CA THR A 48 -4.47 -7.91 -11.86
C THR A 48 -3.19 -7.51 -11.15
N ILE A 49 -2.91 -8.11 -10.01
CA ILE A 49 -1.63 -7.93 -9.31
C ILE A 49 -0.62 -8.92 -9.87
N PHE A 50 0.50 -8.38 -10.32
CA PHE A 50 1.69 -9.12 -10.71
C PHE A 50 2.84 -8.92 -9.70
N ARG A 51 3.77 -9.86 -9.71
CA ARG A 51 5.06 -9.78 -9.02
C ARG A 51 6.18 -9.98 -10.03
N ARG A 52 7.26 -9.20 -9.90
CA ARG A 52 8.47 -9.36 -10.71
C ARG A 52 9.71 -9.14 -9.86
N ALA A 53 10.80 -9.84 -10.17
CA ALA A 53 12.09 -9.60 -9.55
C ALA A 53 12.58 -8.18 -9.84
N SER A 54 13.07 -7.49 -8.81
CA SER A 54 13.46 -6.08 -8.90
C SER A 54 14.68 -5.83 -9.77
N ASP A 55 15.49 -6.86 -10.02
CA ASP A 55 16.62 -6.84 -10.95
C ASP A 55 16.20 -7.06 -12.42
N GLY A 56 14.88 -7.21 -12.68
CA GLY A 56 14.33 -7.45 -14.00
C GLY A 56 14.47 -8.87 -14.54
N THR A 57 15.02 -9.79 -13.77
CA THR A 57 15.15 -11.21 -14.18
C THR A 57 13.81 -11.95 -14.14
N GLY A 58 13.67 -12.96 -14.96
CA GLY A 58 12.48 -13.81 -15.03
C GLY A 58 11.28 -13.13 -15.68
N ALA A 59 10.19 -13.88 -15.80
CA ALA A 59 8.91 -13.38 -16.28
C ALA A 59 8.08 -12.87 -15.10
N PRO A 60 7.14 -11.91 -15.33
CA PRO A 60 6.20 -11.51 -14.30
C PRO A 60 5.28 -12.67 -13.92
N GLU A 61 5.06 -12.82 -12.63
CA GLU A 61 4.16 -13.82 -12.05
C GLU A 61 2.83 -13.16 -11.68
N GLU A 62 1.72 -13.73 -12.14
CA GLU A 62 0.38 -13.32 -11.72
C GLU A 62 0.13 -13.77 -10.27
N ILE A 63 -0.15 -12.81 -9.39
CA ILE A 63 -0.39 -13.08 -7.97
C ILE A 63 -1.88 -13.18 -7.67
N ALA A 64 -2.68 -12.24 -8.16
CA ALA A 64 -4.10 -12.22 -7.89
C ALA A 64 -4.86 -11.45 -8.96
N THR A 65 -6.09 -11.88 -9.21
CA THR A 65 -7.05 -11.17 -10.04
C THR A 65 -8.45 -11.29 -9.46
N THR A 66 -9.29 -10.28 -9.64
CA THR A 66 -10.71 -10.31 -9.28
C THR A 66 -11.53 -9.61 -10.36
N PRO A 67 -12.82 -9.95 -10.51
CA PRO A 67 -13.68 -9.31 -11.51
C PRO A 67 -13.83 -7.78 -11.34
N GLN A 68 -13.62 -7.27 -10.13
CA GLN A 68 -13.75 -5.84 -9.81
C GLN A 68 -12.43 -5.07 -9.98
N GLY A 69 -11.33 -5.78 -10.23
CA GLY A 69 -9.99 -5.21 -10.22
C GLY A 69 -9.45 -5.00 -8.80
N ILE A 70 -8.15 -5.25 -8.67
CA ILE A 70 -7.41 -5.05 -7.43
C ILE A 70 -6.05 -4.45 -7.73
N TRP A 71 -5.48 -3.73 -6.77
CA TRP A 71 -4.13 -3.17 -6.87
C TRP A 71 -3.41 -3.23 -5.52
N PRO A 72 -2.09 -3.42 -5.51
CA PRO A 72 -1.33 -3.44 -4.28
C PRO A 72 -1.17 -2.01 -3.75
N LEU A 73 -1.18 -1.86 -2.43
CA LEU A 73 -1.01 -0.58 -1.73
C LEU A 73 0.19 -0.59 -0.79
N ALA A 74 0.41 -1.71 -0.08
CA ALA A 74 1.55 -1.91 0.81
C ALA A 74 1.82 -3.41 0.97
N ALA A 75 3.07 -3.79 1.26
CA ALA A 75 3.44 -5.14 1.67
C ALA A 75 3.74 -5.19 3.16
N SER A 76 3.38 -6.30 3.82
CA SER A 76 3.79 -6.56 5.20
C SER A 76 5.31 -6.76 5.28
N HIS A 77 5.91 -6.42 6.42
CA HIS A 77 7.36 -6.55 6.60
C HIS A 77 7.82 -8.00 6.73
N ASP A 78 6.90 -8.92 7.05
CA ASP A 78 7.14 -10.36 7.04
C ASP A 78 6.94 -11.01 5.65
N ASP A 79 6.60 -10.23 4.62
CA ASP A 79 6.31 -10.65 3.24
C ASP A 79 5.23 -11.74 3.12
N ARG A 80 4.27 -11.78 4.05
CA ARG A 80 3.19 -12.77 4.04
C ARG A 80 1.91 -12.30 3.39
N TRP A 81 1.68 -10.99 3.34
CA TRP A 81 0.45 -10.43 2.83
C TRP A 81 0.63 -9.03 2.24
N LEU A 82 -0.33 -8.63 1.42
CA LEU A 82 -0.42 -7.28 0.86
C LEU A 82 -1.66 -6.58 1.40
N ALA A 83 -1.54 -5.30 1.72
CA ALA A 83 -2.68 -4.41 1.72
C ALA A 83 -3.03 -4.09 0.26
N ILE A 84 -4.26 -4.33 -0.12
CA ILE A 84 -4.76 -4.12 -1.48
C ILE A 84 -5.96 -3.17 -1.46
N GLY A 85 -6.11 -2.41 -2.54
CA GLY A 85 -7.34 -1.70 -2.87
C GLY A 85 -8.18 -2.51 -3.84
N SER A 86 -9.50 -2.35 -3.78
CA SER A 86 -10.44 -2.91 -4.75
C SER A 86 -11.57 -1.93 -5.05
N VAL A 87 -12.17 -2.06 -6.23
CA VAL A 87 -13.42 -1.37 -6.57
C VAL A 87 -14.58 -2.30 -6.22
N GLY A 88 -15.58 -1.83 -5.48
CA GLY A 88 -16.83 -2.59 -5.33
C GLY A 88 -17.27 -2.96 -3.92
N GLY A 89 -16.70 -2.34 -2.89
CA GLY A 89 -17.25 -2.38 -1.53
C GLY A 89 -18.46 -1.44 -1.36
N SER A 90 -18.94 -1.29 -0.13
CA SER A 90 -20.02 -0.35 0.22
C SER A 90 -19.60 1.12 0.05
N THR A 91 -18.31 1.35 -0.01
CA THR A 91 -17.62 2.60 -0.34
C THR A 91 -16.67 2.38 -1.52
N SER A 92 -16.29 3.42 -2.24
CA SER A 92 -15.59 3.31 -3.52
C SER A 92 -14.16 2.75 -3.44
N THR A 93 -13.56 2.65 -2.25
CA THR A 93 -12.24 2.04 -2.01
C THR A 93 -12.15 1.52 -0.58
N ASP A 94 -12.06 0.20 -0.43
CA ASP A 94 -11.80 -0.45 0.84
C ASP A 94 -10.34 -0.94 0.86
N ILE A 95 -9.70 -0.89 2.02
CA ILE A 95 -8.38 -1.49 2.21
C ILE A 95 -8.58 -2.92 2.70
N GLN A 96 -8.13 -3.88 1.91
CA GLN A 96 -8.24 -5.30 2.20
C GLN A 96 -6.86 -5.92 2.40
N ARG A 97 -6.82 -7.06 3.09
CA ARG A 97 -5.66 -7.92 3.23
C ARG A 97 -5.74 -9.04 2.22
N PHE A 98 -4.71 -9.22 1.43
CA PHE A 98 -4.50 -10.37 0.56
C PHE A 98 -3.37 -11.23 1.12
N ASP A 99 -3.67 -12.44 1.54
CA ASP A 99 -2.69 -13.40 2.04
C ASP A 99 -1.99 -14.09 0.86
N LEU A 100 -0.66 -13.99 0.80
CA LEU A 100 0.14 -14.48 -0.34
C LEU A 100 0.20 -16.00 -0.42
N ALA A 101 0.05 -16.71 0.70
CA ALA A 101 0.11 -18.17 0.73
C ALA A 101 -1.25 -18.81 0.44
N THR A 102 -2.32 -18.32 1.09
CA THR A 102 -3.67 -18.90 0.96
C THR A 102 -4.49 -18.25 -0.15
N ARG A 103 -4.05 -17.09 -0.65
CA ARG A 103 -4.77 -16.23 -1.61
C ARG A 103 -6.12 -15.72 -1.11
N ALA A 104 -6.33 -15.76 0.20
CA ALA A 104 -7.54 -15.24 0.82
C ALA A 104 -7.53 -13.72 0.86
N ILE A 105 -8.68 -13.11 0.52
CA ILE A 105 -8.93 -11.69 0.68
C ILE A 105 -9.84 -11.51 1.89
N THR A 106 -9.45 -10.66 2.83
CA THR A 106 -10.20 -10.33 4.03
C THR A 106 -10.20 -8.82 4.26
N PRO A 107 -11.24 -8.25 4.87
CA PRO A 107 -11.23 -6.85 5.24
C PRO A 107 -10.06 -6.51 6.16
N LEU A 108 -9.45 -5.34 5.95
CA LEU A 108 -8.37 -4.81 6.80
C LEU A 108 -8.78 -3.50 7.47
N VAL A 109 -9.34 -2.57 6.71
CA VAL A 109 -9.98 -1.35 7.20
C VAL A 109 -11.39 -1.31 6.64
N GLU A 110 -12.39 -1.40 7.51
CA GLU A 110 -13.80 -1.32 7.16
C GLU A 110 -14.41 -0.08 7.79
N THR A 111 -14.69 0.91 6.97
CA THR A 111 -15.42 2.10 7.38
C THR A 111 -16.46 2.48 6.32
N PRO A 112 -17.49 3.26 6.65
CA PRO A 112 -18.44 3.77 5.65
C PRO A 112 -17.87 4.97 4.85
N PHE A 113 -16.57 5.23 4.95
CA PHE A 113 -15.89 6.38 4.34
C PHE A 113 -14.84 5.91 3.32
N LEU A 114 -14.30 6.85 2.56
CA LEU A 114 -13.15 6.59 1.71
C LEU A 114 -11.89 6.42 2.57
N ASP A 115 -11.22 5.29 2.41
CA ASP A 115 -9.96 4.97 3.08
C ASP A 115 -8.88 4.66 2.03
N GLN A 116 -7.70 5.26 2.17
CA GLN A 116 -6.62 5.13 1.20
C GLN A 116 -5.22 5.25 1.83
N ASP A 117 -4.20 5.08 0.99
CA ASP A 117 -2.78 5.28 1.33
C ASP A 117 -2.33 4.49 2.57
N PRO A 118 -2.59 3.19 2.71
CA PRO A 118 -2.17 2.45 3.88
C PRO A 118 -0.64 2.37 3.99
N ALA A 119 -0.15 2.42 5.22
CA ALA A 119 1.23 2.17 5.58
C ALA A 119 1.29 1.23 6.78
N ILE A 120 1.97 0.11 6.64
CA ILE A 120 2.13 -0.91 7.69
C ILE A 120 3.34 -0.53 8.54
N SER A 121 3.22 -0.62 9.87
CA SER A 121 4.34 -0.34 10.78
C SER A 121 5.45 -1.39 10.62
N PRO A 122 6.72 -1.05 10.91
CA PRO A 122 7.86 -1.97 10.72
C PRO A 122 7.77 -3.26 11.54
N ASP A 123 6.98 -3.30 12.59
CA ASP A 123 6.73 -4.47 13.44
C ASP A 123 5.47 -5.26 13.04
N ASP A 124 4.80 -4.88 11.95
CA ASP A 124 3.54 -5.43 11.45
C ASP A 124 2.39 -5.43 12.48
N ARG A 125 2.44 -4.53 13.48
CA ARG A 125 1.39 -4.43 14.50
C ARG A 125 0.35 -3.36 14.23
N TRP A 126 0.68 -2.37 13.40
CA TRP A 126 -0.16 -1.20 13.14
C TRP A 126 -0.30 -0.91 11.65
N ILE A 127 -1.42 -0.34 11.29
CA ILE A 127 -1.66 0.25 9.98
C ILE A 127 -2.05 1.71 10.15
N ALA A 128 -1.33 2.60 9.47
CA ALA A 128 -1.72 4.00 9.29
C ALA A 128 -2.40 4.15 7.93
N TYR A 129 -3.43 4.98 7.83
CA TYR A 129 -4.13 5.24 6.57
C TYR A 129 -4.80 6.62 6.59
N ALA A 130 -5.15 7.12 5.42
CA ALA A 130 -5.94 8.33 5.28
C ALA A 130 -7.42 7.97 5.16
N SER A 131 -8.31 8.71 5.87
CA SER A 131 -9.76 8.51 5.85
C SER A 131 -10.51 9.84 5.82
N GLU A 132 -11.64 9.88 5.10
CA GLU A 132 -12.55 11.04 5.07
C GLU A 132 -13.60 11.05 6.19
N GLN A 133 -13.50 10.18 7.21
CA GLN A 133 -14.54 10.05 8.23
C GLN A 133 -14.81 11.33 9.05
N SER A 134 -13.85 12.24 9.13
CA SER A 134 -14.00 13.54 9.82
C SER A 134 -14.56 14.66 8.90
N GLY A 135 -14.94 14.32 7.66
CA GLY A 135 -15.38 15.28 6.62
C GLY A 135 -14.24 15.85 5.78
N ARG A 136 -13.00 15.43 6.01
CA ARG A 136 -11.81 15.70 5.21
C ARG A 136 -10.79 14.57 5.42
N TRP A 137 -9.79 14.52 4.57
CA TRP A 137 -8.70 13.56 4.71
C TRP A 137 -7.88 13.80 5.97
N GLU A 138 -7.91 12.83 6.91
CA GLU A 138 -7.10 12.79 8.12
C GLU A 138 -6.40 11.44 8.24
N ILE A 139 -5.29 11.41 9.00
CA ILE A 139 -4.55 10.18 9.28
C ILE A 139 -5.14 9.48 10.49
N TYR A 140 -5.37 8.20 10.33
CA TYR A 140 -5.77 7.26 11.38
C TYR A 140 -4.75 6.16 11.51
N VAL A 141 -4.59 5.64 12.73
CA VAL A 141 -3.80 4.45 13.04
C VAL A 141 -4.70 3.43 13.68
N GLN A 142 -4.57 2.18 13.28
CA GLN A 142 -5.35 1.05 13.79
C GLN A 142 -4.43 -0.13 14.07
N ALA A 143 -4.72 -0.90 15.14
CA ALA A 143 -3.99 -2.13 15.44
C ALA A 143 -4.33 -3.24 14.43
N LEU A 144 -3.30 -4.01 14.04
CA LEU A 144 -3.39 -5.23 13.25
C LEU A 144 -3.41 -6.44 14.18
N GLY A 145 -4.34 -7.21 14.36
CA GLY A 145 -4.28 -8.41 15.22
C GLY A 145 -5.36 -8.48 16.28
N GLY A 146 -6.46 -7.72 16.11
CA GLY A 146 -7.66 -7.88 16.90
C GLY A 146 -7.73 -7.04 18.18
N GLU A 147 -6.72 -6.29 18.52
CA GLU A 147 -6.82 -5.22 19.50
C GLU A 147 -7.71 -4.11 18.94
N ARG A 148 -8.77 -3.77 19.66
CA ARG A 148 -9.71 -2.74 19.22
C ARG A 148 -9.20 -1.36 19.61
N GLY A 149 -8.40 -0.77 18.73
CA GLY A 149 -7.99 0.63 18.87
C GLY A 149 -7.84 1.26 17.51
N ARG A 150 -8.47 2.40 17.33
CA ARG A 150 -8.29 3.28 16.18
C ARG A 150 -8.18 4.71 16.69
N TRP A 151 -7.14 5.39 16.28
CA TRP A 151 -6.82 6.74 16.73
C TRP A 151 -6.68 7.66 15.54
N GLN A 152 -7.27 8.83 15.65
CA GLN A 152 -7.01 9.93 14.72
C GLN A 152 -5.69 10.59 15.14
N VAL A 153 -4.76 10.70 14.20
CA VAL A 153 -3.42 11.25 14.40
C VAL A 153 -3.34 12.70 13.96
N SER A 154 -4.01 13.06 12.88
CA SER A 154 -4.02 14.43 12.35
C SER A 154 -5.37 15.12 12.57
N ASN A 155 -5.37 16.46 12.61
CA ASN A 155 -6.56 17.27 12.82
C ASN A 155 -6.63 18.53 11.92
N GLU A 156 -5.65 18.72 11.06
CA GLU A 156 -5.58 19.81 10.07
C GLU A 156 -5.45 19.28 8.63
N GLY A 157 -5.78 18.02 8.44
CA GLY A 157 -5.61 17.27 7.22
C GLY A 157 -4.45 16.29 7.30
N GLY A 158 -4.47 15.27 6.42
CA GLY A 158 -3.38 14.29 6.34
C GLY A 158 -3.61 13.28 5.23
N GLN A 159 -2.56 12.98 4.47
CA GLN A 159 -2.54 11.97 3.42
C GLN A 159 -1.15 11.32 3.34
N ARG A 160 -1.08 10.14 2.72
CA ARG A 160 0.17 9.43 2.43
C ARG A 160 1.04 9.19 3.66
N PRO A 161 0.52 8.55 4.71
CA PRO A 161 1.32 8.23 5.88
C PRO A 161 2.50 7.34 5.52
N ARG A 162 3.63 7.51 6.25
CA ARG A 162 4.81 6.65 6.14
C ARG A 162 5.45 6.51 7.51
N TRP A 163 5.68 5.29 7.91
CA TRP A 163 6.41 5.01 9.13
C TRP A 163 7.92 5.24 8.93
N ARG A 164 8.57 5.80 9.94
CA ARG A 164 10.02 5.71 10.05
C ARG A 164 10.44 4.25 10.22
N ALA A 165 11.60 3.88 9.73
CA ALA A 165 12.07 2.50 9.73
C ALA A 165 12.18 1.86 11.13
N ASP A 166 12.33 2.65 12.19
CA ASP A 166 12.36 2.19 13.59
C ASP A 166 10.97 2.20 14.27
N GLY A 167 9.92 2.59 13.56
CA GLY A 167 8.53 2.65 14.05
C GLY A 167 8.24 3.78 15.03
N ARG A 168 9.19 4.67 15.32
CA ARG A 168 9.06 5.71 16.34
C ARG A 168 8.46 7.02 15.86
N GLU A 169 8.30 7.19 14.56
CA GLU A 169 7.68 8.36 13.96
C GLU A 169 6.77 7.96 12.81
N LEU A 170 5.70 8.70 12.64
CA LEU A 170 4.80 8.63 11.50
C LEU A 170 4.83 9.96 10.76
N TYR A 171 5.24 9.92 9.49
CA TYR A 171 5.24 11.07 8.60
C TYR A 171 3.98 11.08 7.76
N PHE A 172 3.47 12.27 7.44
CA PHE A 172 2.34 12.43 6.51
C PHE A 172 2.35 13.82 5.88
N PHE A 173 1.65 13.97 4.78
CA PHE A 173 1.50 15.24 4.11
C PHE A 173 0.19 15.92 4.44
N ILE A 174 0.24 17.23 4.70
CA ILE A 174 -0.91 18.13 4.65
C ILE A 174 -0.74 18.96 3.38
N ARG A 175 -1.70 18.84 2.45
CA ARG A 175 -1.64 19.61 1.20
C ARG A 175 -1.69 21.12 1.46
N PRO A 176 -1.04 21.95 0.63
CA PRO A 176 -0.33 21.54 -0.60
C PRO A 176 1.09 21.05 -0.40
N ASP A 177 1.80 21.38 0.69
CA ASP A 177 3.26 21.30 0.75
C ASP A 177 3.87 21.03 2.14
N ARG A 178 3.06 20.74 3.17
CA ARG A 178 3.58 20.50 4.52
C ARG A 178 3.81 19.02 4.78
N LEU A 179 5.05 18.67 5.14
CA LEU A 179 5.39 17.36 5.71
C LEU A 179 5.30 17.45 7.24
N MET A 180 4.54 16.57 7.83
CA MET A 180 4.37 16.45 9.28
C MET A 180 5.06 15.20 9.79
N ALA A 181 5.51 15.26 11.05
CA ALA A 181 6.02 14.12 11.80
C ALA A 181 5.33 14.09 13.17
N VAL A 182 4.92 12.90 13.57
CA VAL A 182 4.32 12.63 14.90
C VAL A 182 5.10 11.51 15.55
N ASP A 183 5.53 11.74 16.79
CA ASP A 183 6.14 10.71 17.60
C ASP A 183 5.14 9.61 17.93
N VAL A 184 5.58 8.37 17.79
CA VAL A 184 4.81 7.18 18.15
C VAL A 184 5.52 6.52 19.33
N GLU A 185 4.87 6.55 20.48
CA GLU A 185 5.32 5.74 21.61
C GLU A 185 4.83 4.30 21.39
N PRO A 186 5.73 3.31 21.31
CA PRO A 186 5.32 1.92 21.30
C PRO A 186 4.51 1.68 22.57
N GLY A 187 3.23 1.36 22.44
CA GLY A 187 2.29 1.29 23.53
C GLY A 187 2.78 0.44 24.70
N ALA A 188 2.51 0.94 25.89
CA ALA A 188 2.66 0.21 27.12
C ALA A 188 1.67 -0.97 27.19
#